data_339ace59aa771789c0ad0417485cabad
#
_entry.id   339ace59aa771789c0ad0417485cabad
#
_cell.length_a   1.000
_cell.length_b   1.000
_cell.length_c   1.000
_cell.angle_alpha   90.00
_cell.angle_beta   90.00
_cell.angle_gamma   90.00
#
_symmetry.space_group_name_H-M   'P 1'
#
loop_
_entity.id
_entity.type
_entity.pdbx_description
1 polymer ?
#
loop_
_entity_poly.entity_id
_entity_poly.type
_entity_poly.pdbx_seq_one_letter_code
_entity_poly.pdbx_strand_id
1 'polypeptide(L)'
;HVMAAGSLLGAAVNREKYSFPVGKVQMLTMYPMDLEEVLWAKEKQMLADTIREHYENNQPLDEILHEEAMQEFYHYCIVGGMPAAVKADLAKDSPIEQVEIRQMLLNSYIADMTKYANQSDTVRIFEAYDSLPAQLARDAKKFQYKLIKSGARTSQYGDAIDWLIGAGIVNKCMKCSQGFYPVAAYQDVSAFKLYYSDMGIMSARLGMTLEALQGKETEHFRGILTENYVAIALKTNGYDLYYWESDNRMRALRAFYCHE
;
A
#
# COMPACT_ATOMS: atom_id res chain seq x y z
N HIS A 1 32.24 -9.34 -2.99
CA HIS A 1 30.88 -8.95 -2.65
C HIS A 1 29.91 -9.91 -3.33
N VAL A 2 28.90 -10.38 -2.60
CA VAL A 2 27.83 -11.23 -3.11
C VAL A 2 26.54 -10.44 -3.03
N MET A 3 25.77 -10.39 -4.13
CA MET A 3 24.40 -9.85 -4.14
C MET A 3 23.43 -11.03 -4.29
N ALA A 4 22.42 -11.07 -3.43
CA ALA A 4 21.34 -12.04 -3.51
C ALA A 4 20.00 -11.31 -3.55
N ALA A 5 19.08 -11.80 -4.36
CA ALA A 5 17.71 -11.29 -4.43
C ALA A 5 16.73 -12.41 -4.08
N GLY A 6 15.67 -12.07 -3.38
CA GLY A 6 14.62 -13.02 -3.01
C GLY A 6 13.38 -12.28 -2.56
N SER A 7 12.22 -12.96 -2.56
CA SER A 7 11.02 -12.40 -1.94
C SER A 7 11.22 -12.29 -0.43
N LEU A 8 10.70 -11.22 0.16
CA LEU A 8 10.71 -11.00 1.61
C LEU A 8 10.07 -12.17 2.38
N LEU A 9 9.12 -12.85 1.78
CA LEU A 9 8.47 -14.05 2.29
C LEU A 9 9.46 -15.14 2.66
N GLY A 10 10.46 -15.43 1.82
CA GLY A 10 11.48 -16.42 2.12
C GLY A 10 12.34 -16.04 3.32
N ALA A 11 12.65 -14.77 3.50
CA ALA A 11 13.50 -14.27 4.59
C ALA A 11 12.74 -14.14 5.92
N ALA A 12 11.46 -13.76 5.87
CA ALA A 12 10.64 -13.55 7.06
C ALA A 12 10.12 -14.88 7.68
N VAL A 13 9.86 -15.88 6.85
CA VAL A 13 9.23 -17.15 7.26
C VAL A 13 10.26 -18.26 7.54
N ASN A 14 11.37 -18.28 6.83
CA ASN A 14 12.43 -19.28 7.06
C ASN A 14 13.31 -18.87 8.26
N ARG A 15 12.75 -18.88 9.46
CA ARG A 15 13.49 -18.73 10.72
C ARG A 15 14.30 -19.97 11.08
N GLU A 16 14.39 -20.98 10.23
CA GLU A 16 15.07 -22.22 10.53
C GLU A 16 16.56 -22.19 10.18
N LYS A 17 17.37 -22.31 11.24
CA LYS A 17 18.74 -22.87 11.27
C LYS A 17 19.95 -22.04 10.88
N TYR A 18 19.84 -20.83 10.33
CA TYR A 18 21.03 -20.01 10.03
C TYR A 18 21.04 -18.72 10.82
N SER A 19 22.14 -18.44 11.54
CA SER A 19 22.32 -17.14 12.17
C SER A 19 22.50 -16.07 11.09
N PHE A 20 21.69 -15.02 11.15
CA PHE A 20 21.85 -13.86 10.27
C PHE A 20 23.22 -13.21 10.56
N PRO A 21 24.08 -12.97 9.56
CA PRO A 21 25.41 -12.40 9.75
C PRO A 21 25.29 -10.89 10.05
N VAL A 22 24.98 -10.56 11.30
CA VAL A 22 24.82 -9.19 11.79
C VAL A 22 26.04 -8.35 11.45
N GLY A 23 25.82 -7.16 10.89
CA GLY A 23 26.87 -6.19 10.51
C GLY A 23 27.63 -6.50 9.22
N LYS A 24 27.29 -7.59 8.51
CA LYS A 24 27.94 -7.99 7.24
C LYS A 24 27.01 -7.98 6.04
N VAL A 25 25.73 -7.70 6.25
CA VAL A 25 24.69 -7.69 5.21
C VAL A 25 24.02 -6.33 5.20
N GLN A 26 23.94 -5.73 4.03
CA GLN A 26 23.09 -4.57 3.77
C GLN A 26 21.82 -5.08 3.07
N MET A 27 20.68 -4.82 3.69
CA MET A 27 19.38 -5.17 3.12
C MET A 27 18.80 -3.97 2.39
N LEU A 28 18.38 -4.18 1.16
CA LEU A 28 17.64 -3.21 0.35
C LEU A 28 16.26 -3.77 0.09
N THR A 29 15.22 -3.01 0.38
CA THR A 29 13.84 -3.37 0.05
C THR A 29 13.48 -2.76 -1.28
N MET A 30 13.05 -3.60 -2.23
CA MET A 30 12.54 -3.16 -3.52
C MET A 30 11.02 -3.08 -3.43
N TYR A 31 10.50 -1.87 -3.57
CA TYR A 31 9.06 -1.60 -3.59
C TYR A 31 8.51 -1.66 -5.03
N PRO A 32 7.18 -1.75 -5.22
CA PRO A 32 6.58 -1.43 -6.51
C PRO A 32 7.00 -0.04 -6.99
N MET A 33 7.00 0.17 -8.30
CA MET A 33 7.32 1.48 -8.89
C MET A 33 6.35 2.55 -8.35
N ASP A 34 6.88 3.71 -8.01
CA ASP A 34 6.05 4.86 -7.63
C ASP A 34 5.51 5.61 -8.86
N LEU A 35 4.71 6.66 -8.61
CA LEU A 35 4.12 7.44 -9.70
C LEU A 35 5.19 8.09 -10.57
N GLU A 36 6.26 8.60 -9.98
CA GLU A 36 7.34 9.26 -10.71
C GLU A 36 8.09 8.27 -11.61
N GLU A 37 8.42 7.08 -11.09
CA GLU A 37 9.06 6.02 -11.87
C GLU A 37 8.16 5.53 -13.02
N VAL A 38 6.83 5.47 -12.81
CA VAL A 38 5.87 5.15 -13.87
C VAL A 38 5.80 6.27 -14.90
N LEU A 39 5.83 7.54 -14.50
CA LEU A 39 5.90 8.67 -15.44
C LEU A 39 7.18 8.60 -16.28
N TRP A 40 8.32 8.26 -15.69
CA TRP A 40 9.56 8.05 -16.43
C TRP A 40 9.45 6.90 -17.43
N ALA A 41 8.86 5.78 -17.03
CA ALA A 41 8.64 4.64 -17.92
C ALA A 41 7.69 4.99 -19.09
N LYS A 42 6.79 5.96 -18.89
CA LYS A 42 5.87 6.52 -19.90
C LYS A 42 6.49 7.66 -20.75
N GLU A 43 7.78 7.91 -20.60
CA GLU A 43 8.51 9.02 -21.25
C GLU A 43 7.94 10.41 -20.90
N LYS A 44 7.34 10.55 -19.69
CA LYS A 44 6.76 11.79 -19.15
C LYS A 44 7.65 12.45 -18.08
N GLN A 45 8.96 12.38 -18.22
CA GLN A 45 9.91 12.99 -17.27
C GLN A 45 9.64 14.48 -17.04
N MET A 46 9.32 15.20 -18.12
CA MET A 46 9.02 16.64 -18.04
C MET A 46 7.85 16.93 -17.08
N LEU A 47 6.78 16.12 -17.12
CA LEU A 47 5.65 16.29 -16.20
C LEU A 47 6.09 16.03 -14.74
N ALA A 48 6.86 14.98 -14.49
CA ALA A 48 7.39 14.66 -13.16
C ALA A 48 8.27 15.79 -12.61
N ASP A 49 9.20 16.31 -13.43
CA ASP A 49 10.10 17.42 -13.07
C ASP A 49 9.31 18.70 -12.81
N THR A 50 8.31 19.02 -13.62
CA THR A 50 7.44 20.18 -13.43
C THR A 50 6.65 20.10 -12.13
N ILE A 51 6.07 18.93 -11.82
CA ILE A 51 5.35 18.73 -10.54
C ILE A 51 6.29 18.99 -9.36
N ARG A 52 7.53 18.46 -9.42
CA ARG A 52 8.54 18.65 -8.36
C ARG A 52 8.95 20.12 -8.23
N GLU A 53 9.26 20.79 -9.32
CA GLU A 53 9.63 22.19 -9.33
C GLU A 53 8.53 23.09 -8.72
N HIS A 54 7.28 22.87 -9.11
CA HIS A 54 6.15 23.63 -8.57
C HIS A 54 5.95 23.36 -7.08
N TYR A 55 6.14 22.11 -6.63
CA TYR A 55 6.11 21.76 -5.20
C TYR A 55 7.21 22.47 -4.41
N GLU A 56 8.46 22.43 -4.88
CA GLU A 56 9.61 23.06 -4.22
C GLU A 56 9.46 24.59 -4.13
N ASN A 57 8.90 25.20 -5.17
CA ASN A 57 8.63 26.63 -5.22
C ASN A 57 7.31 27.05 -4.56
N ASN A 58 6.56 26.10 -3.99
CA ASN A 58 5.22 26.31 -3.42
C ASN A 58 4.27 27.06 -4.37
N GLN A 59 4.29 26.68 -5.64
CA GLN A 59 3.47 27.24 -6.70
C GLN A 59 2.45 26.19 -7.18
N PRO A 60 1.18 26.56 -7.45
CA PRO A 60 0.24 25.64 -8.06
C PRO A 60 0.61 25.37 -9.53
N LEU A 61 0.30 24.17 -10.00
CA LEU A 61 0.29 23.88 -11.44
C LEU A 61 -0.80 24.71 -12.12
N ASP A 62 -0.60 25.05 -13.39
CA ASP A 62 -1.68 25.57 -14.22
C ASP A 62 -2.76 24.48 -14.43
N GLU A 63 -3.95 24.91 -14.90
CA GLU A 63 -5.10 24.02 -15.01
C GLU A 63 -4.85 22.82 -15.94
N ILE A 64 -4.16 23.03 -17.07
CA ILE A 64 -3.88 21.99 -18.06
C ILE A 64 -2.93 20.94 -17.50
N LEU A 65 -1.82 21.39 -16.90
CA LEU A 65 -0.84 20.49 -16.28
C LEU A 65 -1.42 19.79 -15.07
N HIS A 66 -2.25 20.47 -14.28
CA HIS A 66 -2.95 19.85 -13.16
C HIS A 66 -3.89 18.73 -13.61
N GLU A 67 -4.68 18.96 -14.65
CA GLU A 67 -5.55 17.94 -15.22
C GLU A 67 -4.77 16.74 -15.75
N GLU A 68 -3.67 16.99 -16.48
CA GLU A 68 -2.80 15.90 -16.95
C GLU A 68 -2.20 15.11 -15.78
N ALA A 69 -1.67 15.76 -14.77
CA ALA A 69 -1.13 15.13 -13.59
C ALA A 69 -2.17 14.27 -12.85
N MET A 70 -3.41 14.77 -12.72
CA MET A 70 -4.51 14.05 -12.10
C MET A 70 -4.96 12.83 -12.94
N GLN A 71 -4.95 12.93 -14.26
CA GLN A 71 -5.25 11.80 -15.15
C GLN A 71 -4.20 10.69 -14.98
N GLU A 72 -2.90 11.04 -14.97
CA GLU A 72 -1.84 10.06 -14.72
C GLU A 72 -1.90 9.47 -13.32
N PHE A 73 -2.22 10.27 -12.32
CA PHE A 73 -2.42 9.77 -10.95
C PHE A 73 -3.56 8.75 -10.86
N TYR A 74 -4.73 9.03 -11.44
CA TYR A 74 -5.83 8.07 -11.44
C TYR A 74 -5.51 6.83 -12.26
N HIS A 75 -4.80 7.00 -13.38
CA HIS A 75 -4.34 5.86 -14.18
C HIS A 75 -3.38 4.97 -13.35
N TYR A 76 -2.41 5.58 -12.68
CA TYR A 76 -1.52 4.87 -11.76
C TYR A 76 -2.29 4.16 -10.63
N CYS A 77 -3.32 4.78 -10.08
CA CYS A 77 -4.15 4.14 -9.06
C CYS A 77 -4.82 2.85 -9.54
N ILE A 78 -5.08 2.73 -10.84
CA ILE A 78 -5.67 1.52 -11.44
C ILE A 78 -4.61 0.50 -11.82
N VAL A 79 -3.52 0.92 -12.47
CA VAL A 79 -2.46 0.05 -12.96
C VAL A 79 -1.56 -0.44 -11.82
N GLY A 80 -1.22 0.45 -10.88
CA GLY A 80 -0.26 0.23 -9.81
C GLY A 80 1.19 0.33 -10.27
N GLY A 81 2.10 -0.03 -9.37
CA GLY A 81 3.55 0.02 -9.59
C GLY A 81 4.19 -1.35 -9.84
N MET A 82 3.42 -2.43 -9.94
CA MET A 82 3.99 -3.75 -10.24
C MET A 82 4.56 -3.78 -11.66
N PRO A 83 5.86 -4.13 -11.85
CA PRO A 83 6.53 -4.01 -13.16
C PRO A 83 5.81 -4.74 -14.30
N ALA A 84 5.17 -5.89 -14.01
CA ALA A 84 4.42 -6.63 -15.02
C ALA A 84 3.16 -5.86 -15.48
N ALA A 85 2.46 -5.19 -14.55
CA ALA A 85 1.29 -4.37 -14.86
C ALA A 85 1.69 -3.11 -15.63
N VAL A 86 2.76 -2.43 -15.19
CA VAL A 86 3.30 -1.25 -15.89
C VAL A 86 3.76 -1.60 -17.31
N LYS A 87 4.45 -2.74 -17.48
CA LYS A 87 4.87 -3.20 -18.80
C LYS A 87 3.68 -3.46 -19.75
N ALA A 88 2.61 -4.07 -19.27
CA ALA A 88 1.41 -4.31 -20.05
C ALA A 88 0.70 -3.01 -20.44
N ASP A 89 0.66 -2.05 -19.52
CA ASP A 89 0.12 -0.72 -19.79
C ASP A 89 0.91 0.01 -20.87
N LEU A 90 2.25 -0.02 -20.79
CA LEU A 90 3.14 0.58 -21.79
C LEU A 90 3.04 -0.09 -23.16
N ALA A 91 2.85 -1.40 -23.19
CA ALA A 91 2.65 -2.15 -24.44
C ALA A 91 1.30 -1.84 -25.10
N LYS A 92 0.41 -1.11 -24.40
CA LYS A 92 -0.96 -0.84 -24.82
C LYS A 92 -1.74 -2.13 -25.09
N ASP A 93 -1.50 -3.12 -24.25
CA ASP A 93 -2.27 -4.35 -24.25
C ASP A 93 -3.77 -4.03 -24.12
N SER A 94 -4.60 -4.92 -24.60
CA SER A 94 -6.05 -4.70 -24.52
C SER A 94 -6.50 -4.53 -23.05
N PRO A 95 -7.58 -3.80 -22.76
CA PRO A 95 -8.10 -3.66 -21.40
C PRO A 95 -8.33 -5.00 -20.71
N ILE A 96 -8.68 -6.05 -21.46
CA ILE A 96 -8.87 -7.41 -20.96
C ILE A 96 -7.55 -8.00 -20.49
N GLU A 97 -6.48 -7.92 -21.29
CA GLU A 97 -5.15 -8.42 -20.95
C GLU A 97 -4.58 -7.69 -19.72
N GLN A 98 -4.77 -6.38 -19.61
CA GLN A 98 -4.37 -5.61 -18.43
C GLN A 98 -5.10 -6.08 -17.16
N VAL A 99 -6.39 -6.39 -17.25
CA VAL A 99 -7.16 -6.95 -16.12
C VAL A 99 -6.64 -8.34 -15.77
N GLU A 100 -6.38 -9.20 -16.76
CA GLU A 100 -5.85 -10.55 -16.57
C GLU A 100 -4.49 -10.52 -15.88
N ILE A 101 -3.59 -9.62 -16.26
CA ILE A 101 -2.28 -9.48 -15.63
C ILE A 101 -2.41 -9.07 -14.16
N ARG A 102 -3.26 -8.10 -13.84
CA ARG A 102 -3.51 -7.72 -12.43
C ARG A 102 -4.12 -8.86 -11.63
N GLN A 103 -5.04 -9.62 -12.23
CA GLN A 103 -5.61 -10.79 -11.59
C GLN A 103 -4.58 -11.92 -11.40
N MET A 104 -3.70 -12.13 -12.37
CA MET A 104 -2.58 -13.07 -12.26
C MET A 104 -1.63 -12.68 -11.12
N LEU A 105 -1.27 -11.39 -10.99
CA LEU A 105 -0.45 -10.88 -9.89
C LEU A 105 -1.14 -11.13 -8.55
N LEU A 106 -2.42 -10.79 -8.44
CA LEU A 106 -3.21 -11.04 -7.25
C LEU A 106 -3.23 -12.54 -6.88
N ASN A 107 -3.47 -13.41 -7.85
CA ASN A 107 -3.48 -14.86 -7.65
C ASN A 107 -2.10 -15.39 -7.24
N SER A 108 -1.02 -14.78 -7.75
CA SER A 108 0.35 -15.14 -7.37
C SER A 108 0.64 -14.80 -5.90
N TYR A 109 0.21 -13.63 -5.42
CA TYR A 109 0.27 -13.29 -3.99
C TYR A 109 -0.51 -14.28 -3.14
N ILE A 110 -1.73 -14.62 -3.58
CA ILE A 110 -2.58 -15.61 -2.92
C ILE A 110 -1.88 -16.98 -2.86
N ALA A 111 -1.31 -17.45 -3.97
CA ALA A 111 -0.58 -18.71 -4.01
C ALA A 111 0.64 -18.72 -3.09
N ASP A 112 1.37 -17.60 -3.01
CA ASP A 112 2.50 -17.45 -2.11
C ASP A 112 2.09 -17.51 -0.62
N MET A 113 0.93 -16.95 -0.26
CA MET A 113 0.39 -17.06 1.09
C MET A 113 0.17 -18.52 1.50
N THR A 114 -0.23 -19.40 0.58
CA THR A 114 -0.48 -20.82 0.86
C THR A 114 0.80 -21.63 1.03
N LYS A 115 1.90 -21.20 0.43
CA LYS A 115 3.15 -21.93 0.36
C LYS A 115 3.92 -21.93 1.69
N TYR A 116 3.81 -20.88 2.48
CA TYR A 116 4.65 -20.63 3.65
C TYR A 116 3.92 -20.70 4.98
N ALA A 117 2.62 -20.95 4.99
CA ALA A 117 1.84 -21.10 6.21
C ALA A 117 1.29 -22.54 6.34
N ASN A 118 1.08 -22.99 7.56
CA ASN A 118 0.31 -24.24 7.76
C ASN A 118 -1.17 -24.02 7.36
N GLN A 119 -1.92 -25.11 7.19
CA GLN A 119 -3.28 -25.03 6.65
C GLN A 119 -4.21 -24.12 7.47
N SER A 120 -4.08 -24.11 8.81
CA SER A 120 -4.93 -23.28 9.68
C SER A 120 -4.57 -21.80 9.60
N ASP A 121 -3.30 -21.47 9.48
CA ASP A 121 -2.82 -20.10 9.40
C ASP A 121 -3.08 -19.52 8.01
N THR A 122 -2.94 -20.36 6.97
CA THR A 122 -3.33 -19.99 5.60
C THR A 122 -4.76 -19.48 5.54
N VAL A 123 -5.73 -20.20 6.14
CA VAL A 123 -7.14 -19.78 6.17
C VAL A 123 -7.30 -18.42 6.86
N ARG A 124 -6.62 -18.20 7.99
CA ARG A 124 -6.69 -16.92 8.72
C ARG A 124 -6.06 -15.76 7.95
N ILE A 125 -4.94 -16.01 7.27
CA ILE A 125 -4.28 -15.01 6.42
C ILE A 125 -5.23 -14.57 5.29
N PHE A 126 -5.90 -15.53 4.63
CA PHE A 126 -6.90 -15.22 3.61
C PHE A 126 -8.08 -14.45 4.16
N GLU A 127 -8.69 -14.92 5.25
CA GLU A 127 -9.82 -14.24 5.87
C GLU A 127 -9.45 -12.79 6.26
N ALA A 128 -8.25 -12.57 6.81
CA ALA A 128 -7.76 -11.23 7.14
C ALA A 128 -7.58 -10.37 5.88
N TYR A 129 -6.92 -10.92 4.85
CA TYR A 129 -6.68 -10.23 3.59
C TYR A 129 -7.99 -9.91 2.86
N ASP A 130 -8.93 -10.83 2.82
CA ASP A 130 -10.25 -10.66 2.18
C ASP A 130 -11.10 -9.60 2.87
N SER A 131 -10.85 -9.31 4.15
CA SER A 131 -11.56 -8.28 4.88
C SER A 131 -11.11 -6.85 4.54
N LEU A 132 -9.94 -6.66 3.90
CA LEU A 132 -9.34 -5.34 3.67
C LEU A 132 -10.24 -4.37 2.91
N PRO A 133 -10.94 -4.74 1.82
CA PRO A 133 -11.88 -3.85 1.15
C PRO A 133 -12.93 -3.27 2.11
N ALA A 134 -13.50 -4.12 2.96
CA ALA A 134 -14.50 -3.70 3.95
C ALA A 134 -13.90 -2.85 5.08
N GLN A 135 -12.62 -3.07 5.43
CA GLN A 135 -11.89 -2.24 6.40
C GLN A 135 -11.68 -0.82 5.86
N LEU A 136 -11.25 -0.69 4.60
CA LEU A 136 -10.97 0.58 3.96
C LEU A 136 -12.22 1.40 3.64
N ALA A 137 -13.34 0.73 3.34
CA ALA A 137 -14.62 1.40 3.06
C ALA A 137 -15.28 2.04 4.29
N ARG A 138 -14.77 1.81 5.49
CA ARG A 138 -15.33 2.37 6.73
C ARG A 138 -14.78 3.75 7.04
N ASP A 139 -15.65 4.64 7.50
CA ASP A 139 -15.28 6.01 7.89
C ASP A 139 -14.19 6.06 8.98
N ALA A 140 -14.26 5.17 9.97
CA ALA A 140 -13.29 5.14 11.06
C ALA A 140 -11.95 4.50 10.69
N LYS A 141 -11.91 3.71 9.59
CA LYS A 141 -10.74 3.04 9.01
C LYS A 141 -9.80 2.31 9.99
N LYS A 142 -10.07 2.35 11.31
CA LYS A 142 -9.40 1.51 12.30
C LYS A 142 -9.72 0.06 12.00
N PHE A 143 -8.71 -0.81 11.98
CA PHE A 143 -8.89 -2.23 11.73
C PHE A 143 -9.84 -2.87 12.76
N GLN A 144 -10.82 -3.59 12.27
CA GLN A 144 -11.85 -4.20 13.10
C GLN A 144 -11.89 -5.71 12.84
N TYR A 145 -11.48 -6.50 13.81
CA TYR A 145 -11.49 -7.96 13.71
C TYR A 145 -12.87 -8.53 13.37
N LYS A 146 -13.96 -7.91 13.84
CA LYS A 146 -15.34 -8.31 13.53
C LYS A 146 -15.69 -8.23 12.04
N LEU A 147 -14.93 -7.49 11.22
CA LEU A 147 -15.10 -7.42 9.77
C LEU A 147 -14.45 -8.62 9.06
N ILE A 148 -13.56 -9.35 9.72
CA ILE A 148 -13.06 -10.61 9.21
C ILE A 148 -14.20 -11.63 9.30
N LYS A 149 -14.71 -11.86 10.52
CA LYS A 149 -15.91 -12.63 10.80
C LYS A 149 -16.44 -12.34 12.21
N SER A 150 -17.70 -12.71 12.47
CA SER A 150 -18.30 -12.58 13.79
C SER A 150 -17.48 -13.32 14.84
N GLY A 151 -17.17 -12.64 15.96
CA GLY A 151 -16.37 -13.19 17.06
C GLY A 151 -14.86 -13.23 16.85
N ALA A 152 -14.33 -12.76 15.72
CA ALA A 152 -12.89 -12.70 15.48
C ALA A 152 -12.19 -11.76 16.49
N ARG A 153 -11.02 -12.20 16.98
CA ARG A 153 -10.22 -11.51 18.00
C ARG A 153 -8.75 -11.43 17.62
N THR A 154 -8.03 -10.51 18.24
CA THR A 154 -6.57 -10.33 18.07
C THR A 154 -5.81 -11.64 18.31
N SER A 155 -6.17 -12.40 19.34
CA SER A 155 -5.51 -13.68 19.67
C SER A 155 -5.62 -14.75 18.58
N GLN A 156 -6.54 -14.57 17.62
CA GLN A 156 -6.76 -15.52 16.53
C GLN A 156 -6.13 -15.06 15.21
N TYR A 157 -6.07 -13.75 14.97
CA TYR A 157 -5.68 -13.16 13.69
C TYR A 157 -4.44 -12.28 13.76
N GLY A 158 -3.89 -12.04 14.96
CA GLY A 158 -2.70 -11.22 15.13
C GLY A 158 -1.54 -11.71 14.27
N ASP A 159 -1.21 -13.00 14.38
CA ASP A 159 -0.12 -13.63 13.63
C ASP A 159 -0.38 -13.58 12.10
N ALA A 160 -1.61 -13.72 11.67
CA ALA A 160 -2.00 -13.62 10.26
C ALA A 160 -1.79 -12.20 9.71
N ILE A 161 -2.12 -11.18 10.50
CA ILE A 161 -1.87 -9.78 10.15
C ILE A 161 -0.37 -9.48 10.13
N ASP A 162 0.37 -9.93 11.14
CA ASP A 162 1.83 -9.74 11.20
C ASP A 162 2.52 -10.47 10.05
N TRP A 163 1.97 -11.61 9.61
CA TRP A 163 2.43 -12.30 8.41
C TRP A 163 2.22 -11.44 7.14
N LEU A 164 1.02 -10.87 6.93
CA LEU A 164 0.72 -10.00 5.79
C LEU A 164 1.63 -8.77 5.75
N ILE A 165 1.95 -8.20 6.91
CA ILE A 165 2.89 -7.08 7.04
C ILE A 165 4.31 -7.52 6.71
N GLY A 166 4.77 -8.62 7.31
CA GLY A 166 6.11 -9.18 7.08
C GLY A 166 6.34 -9.63 5.63
N ALA A 167 5.28 -10.05 4.95
CA ALA A 167 5.29 -10.38 3.52
C ALA A 167 5.29 -9.14 2.60
N GLY A 168 5.14 -7.94 3.15
CA GLY A 168 5.08 -6.72 2.36
C GLY A 168 3.80 -6.56 1.52
N ILE A 169 2.74 -7.31 1.85
CA ILE A 169 1.46 -7.26 1.14
C ILE A 169 0.62 -6.07 1.60
N VAL A 170 0.77 -5.71 2.88
CA VAL A 170 0.09 -4.57 3.49
C VAL A 170 1.06 -3.73 4.31
N ASN A 171 0.76 -2.44 4.41
CA ASN A 171 1.44 -1.48 5.27
C ASN A 171 0.58 -1.20 6.50
N LYS A 172 1.19 -1.33 7.70
CA LYS A 172 0.52 -1.04 8.97
C LYS A 172 0.77 0.41 9.36
N CYS A 173 -0.30 1.11 9.70
CA CYS A 173 -0.27 2.48 10.22
C CYS A 173 -0.78 2.45 11.66
N MET A 174 0.09 2.80 12.62
CA MET A 174 -0.22 2.74 14.04
C MET A 174 -0.96 3.99 14.49
N LYS A 175 -1.92 3.82 15.40
CA LYS A 175 -2.50 4.98 16.09
C LYS A 175 -1.49 5.55 17.07
N CYS A 176 -1.41 6.89 17.16
CA CYS A 176 -0.72 7.57 18.24
C CYS A 176 -1.72 8.40 19.06
N SER A 177 -1.47 8.49 20.35
CA SER A 177 -2.29 9.28 21.29
C SER A 177 -1.94 10.76 21.21
N GLN A 178 -0.71 11.09 20.82
CA GLN A 178 -0.18 12.45 20.72
C GLN A 178 0.83 12.51 19.58
N GLY A 179 0.98 13.71 18.97
CA GLY A 179 1.92 13.96 17.88
C GLY A 179 3.27 14.53 18.33
N PHE A 180 3.72 14.22 19.53
CA PHE A 180 5.01 14.68 20.04
C PHE A 180 6.13 13.71 19.63
N TYR A 181 7.34 14.26 19.47
CA TYR A 181 8.54 13.46 19.17
C TYR A 181 9.10 12.84 20.47
N PRO A 182 9.56 11.58 20.44
CA PRO A 182 9.43 10.60 19.34
C PRO A 182 8.02 9.99 19.28
N VAL A 183 7.40 10.00 18.11
CA VAL A 183 6.01 9.54 17.91
C VAL A 183 5.81 8.09 18.35
N ALA A 184 6.83 7.26 18.17
CA ALA A 184 6.84 5.85 18.57
C ALA A 184 6.56 5.65 20.07
N ALA A 185 6.92 6.61 20.94
CA ALA A 185 6.66 6.54 22.38
C ALA A 185 5.16 6.73 22.72
N TYR A 186 4.38 7.26 21.81
CA TYR A 186 2.95 7.55 21.99
C TYR A 186 2.04 6.60 21.22
N GLN A 187 2.55 5.45 20.79
CA GLN A 187 1.77 4.44 20.07
C GLN A 187 0.65 3.87 20.93
N ASP A 188 -0.54 3.81 20.35
CA ASP A 188 -1.66 3.03 20.87
C ASP A 188 -1.68 1.67 20.15
N VAL A 189 -1.10 0.65 20.78
CA VAL A 189 -1.01 -0.70 20.22
C VAL A 189 -2.36 -1.38 19.99
N SER A 190 -3.44 -0.84 20.56
CA SER A 190 -4.80 -1.36 20.42
C SER A 190 -5.48 -0.93 19.12
N ALA A 191 -4.88 0.00 18.37
CA ALA A 191 -5.48 0.61 17.21
C ALA A 191 -4.48 0.82 16.07
N PHE A 192 -4.82 0.31 14.90
CA PHE A 192 -4.03 0.47 13.67
C PHE A 192 -4.95 0.47 12.46
N LYS A 193 -4.39 0.89 11.33
CA LYS A 193 -4.98 0.76 9.99
C LYS A 193 -4.10 -0.14 9.14
N LEU A 194 -4.67 -0.76 8.12
CA LEU A 194 -3.92 -1.49 7.10
C LEU A 194 -4.20 -0.86 5.74
N TYR A 195 -3.15 -0.67 4.97
CA TYR A 195 -3.17 -0.20 3.60
C TYR A 195 -2.55 -1.24 2.69
N TYR A 196 -3.01 -1.34 1.46
CA TYR A 196 -2.33 -2.16 0.45
C TYR A 196 -0.95 -1.58 0.14
N SER A 197 0.00 -2.44 -0.20
CA SER A 197 1.35 -2.01 -0.60
C SER A 197 1.48 -1.63 -2.07
N ASP A 198 0.44 -1.89 -2.88
CA ASP A 198 0.38 -1.53 -4.29
C ASP A 198 -1.03 -1.09 -4.69
N MET A 199 -1.11 -0.04 -5.50
CA MET A 199 -2.38 0.55 -5.93
C MET A 199 -3.13 -0.35 -6.90
N GLY A 200 -2.43 -1.02 -7.82
CA GLY A 200 -3.03 -1.93 -8.81
C GLY A 200 -3.65 -3.16 -8.15
N ILE A 201 -2.97 -3.72 -7.15
CA ILE A 201 -3.51 -4.82 -6.34
C ILE A 201 -4.76 -4.37 -5.57
N MET A 202 -4.73 -3.18 -4.97
CA MET A 202 -5.90 -2.60 -4.31
C MET A 202 -7.07 -2.46 -5.28
N SER A 203 -6.84 -1.84 -6.43
CA SER A 203 -7.87 -1.60 -7.44
C SER A 203 -8.45 -2.91 -8.00
N ALA A 204 -7.59 -3.92 -8.25
CA ALA A 204 -8.05 -5.27 -8.65
C ALA A 204 -8.94 -5.92 -7.58
N ARG A 205 -8.58 -5.79 -6.31
CA ARG A 205 -9.39 -6.33 -5.18
C ARG A 205 -10.73 -5.60 -5.00
N LEU A 206 -10.77 -4.32 -5.31
CA LEU A 206 -11.99 -3.50 -5.24
C LEU A 206 -12.85 -3.61 -6.53
N GLY A 207 -12.34 -4.27 -7.58
CA GLY A 207 -13.01 -4.30 -8.89
C GLY A 207 -13.10 -2.91 -9.54
N MET A 208 -12.15 -2.02 -9.25
CA MET A 208 -12.13 -0.66 -9.76
C MET A 208 -11.58 -0.59 -11.18
N THR A 209 -12.23 0.20 -12.03
CA THR A 209 -11.77 0.54 -13.37
C THR A 209 -11.54 2.04 -13.50
N LEU A 210 -10.82 2.47 -14.54
CA LEU A 210 -10.59 3.89 -14.79
C LEU A 210 -11.90 4.64 -15.06
N GLU A 211 -12.82 4.03 -15.82
CA GLU A 211 -14.13 4.59 -16.09
C GLU A 211 -14.95 4.78 -14.82
N ALA A 212 -14.89 3.82 -13.90
CA ALA A 212 -15.56 3.94 -12.61
C ALA A 212 -15.01 5.12 -11.80
N LEU A 213 -13.69 5.37 -11.82
CA LEU A 213 -13.07 6.49 -11.10
C LEU A 213 -13.47 7.88 -11.66
N GLN A 214 -13.80 7.96 -12.94
CA GLN A 214 -14.25 9.20 -13.58
C GLN A 214 -15.73 9.51 -13.28
N GLY A 215 -16.48 8.52 -12.80
CA GLY A 215 -17.90 8.67 -12.42
C GLY A 215 -18.10 9.44 -11.10
N LYS A 216 -19.24 10.12 -10.97
CA LYS A 216 -19.61 10.86 -9.74
C LYS A 216 -19.89 9.93 -8.55
N GLU A 217 -20.31 8.70 -8.80
CA GLU A 217 -20.66 7.72 -7.76
C GLU A 217 -19.45 7.20 -6.97
N THR A 218 -18.24 7.45 -7.48
CA THR A 218 -16.98 6.95 -6.87
C THR A 218 -16.22 8.00 -6.07
N GLU A 219 -16.77 9.18 -5.84
CA GLU A 219 -16.10 10.26 -5.11
C GLU A 219 -15.62 9.81 -3.72
N HIS A 220 -16.42 9.01 -3.02
CA HIS A 220 -16.02 8.42 -1.75
C HIS A 220 -14.77 7.53 -1.89
N PHE A 221 -14.68 6.75 -2.97
CA PHE A 221 -13.53 5.87 -3.22
C PHE A 221 -12.26 6.63 -3.62
N ARG A 222 -12.37 7.81 -4.23
CA ARG A 222 -11.20 8.66 -4.52
C ARG A 222 -10.44 9.00 -3.24
N GLY A 223 -11.15 9.33 -2.15
CA GLY A 223 -10.54 9.56 -0.85
C GLY A 223 -9.80 8.34 -0.31
N ILE A 224 -10.37 7.14 -0.47
CA ILE A 224 -9.75 5.88 -0.03
C ILE A 224 -8.48 5.59 -0.86
N LEU A 225 -8.54 5.76 -2.18
CA LEU A 225 -7.39 5.58 -3.07
C LEU A 225 -6.26 6.55 -2.73
N THR A 226 -6.59 7.83 -2.57
CA THR A 226 -5.61 8.87 -2.21
C THR A 226 -4.96 8.58 -0.87
N GLU A 227 -5.73 8.16 0.14
CA GLU A 227 -5.21 7.81 1.45
C GLU A 227 -4.27 6.61 1.38
N ASN A 228 -4.62 5.56 0.62
CA ASN A 228 -3.76 4.40 0.43
C ASN A 228 -2.49 4.76 -0.35
N TYR A 229 -2.59 5.59 -1.39
CA TYR A 229 -1.45 6.08 -2.15
C TYR A 229 -0.47 6.84 -1.25
N VAL A 230 -0.96 7.77 -0.42
CA VAL A 230 -0.13 8.53 0.52
C VAL A 230 0.57 7.60 1.51
N ALA A 231 -0.12 6.56 2.01
CA ALA A 231 0.50 5.57 2.88
C ALA A 231 1.63 4.80 2.19
N ILE A 232 1.45 4.42 0.91
CA ILE A 232 2.51 3.79 0.11
C ILE A 232 3.67 4.76 -0.07
N ALA A 233 3.41 5.97 -0.55
CA ALA A 233 4.43 6.97 -0.83
C ALA A 233 5.29 7.29 0.41
N LEU A 234 4.67 7.44 1.57
CA LEU A 234 5.40 7.63 2.83
C LEU A 234 6.26 6.41 3.18
N LYS A 235 5.70 5.20 3.06
CA LYS A 235 6.43 3.98 3.41
C LYS A 235 7.62 3.71 2.50
N THR A 236 7.49 3.94 1.20
CA THR A 236 8.56 3.76 0.21
C THR A 236 9.69 4.78 0.39
N ASN A 237 9.37 5.96 0.92
CA ASN A 237 10.33 6.99 1.30
C ASN A 237 10.93 6.81 2.72
N GLY A 238 10.72 5.64 3.34
CA GLY A 238 11.37 5.27 4.60
C GLY A 238 10.66 5.76 5.86
N TYR A 239 9.47 6.33 5.74
CA TYR A 239 8.74 6.81 6.90
C TYR A 239 7.94 5.71 7.58
N ASP A 240 7.90 5.72 8.91
CA ASP A 240 6.94 4.95 9.68
C ASP A 240 5.57 5.61 9.66
N LEU A 241 4.53 4.79 9.54
CA LEU A 241 3.18 5.29 9.38
C LEU A 241 2.48 5.41 10.73
N TYR A 242 2.05 6.62 11.04
CA TYR A 242 1.23 6.93 12.21
C TYR A 242 0.00 7.74 11.83
N TYR A 243 -1.09 7.55 12.56
CA TYR A 243 -2.25 8.41 12.47
C TYR A 243 -2.71 8.88 13.85
N TRP A 244 -3.27 10.06 13.88
CA TRP A 244 -3.86 10.65 15.08
C TRP A 244 -5.30 11.06 14.80
N GLU A 245 -6.17 10.90 15.80
CA GLU A 245 -7.57 11.32 15.74
C GLU A 245 -7.79 12.40 16.80
N SER A 246 -8.29 13.55 16.38
CA SER A 246 -8.74 14.60 17.31
C SER A 246 -10.09 14.23 17.94
N ASP A 247 -10.24 14.48 19.24
CA ASP A 247 -11.50 14.29 19.96
C ASP A 247 -12.60 15.26 19.47
N ASN A 248 -12.24 16.37 18.85
CA ASN A 248 -13.16 17.27 18.17
C ASN A 248 -13.43 16.80 16.74
N ARG A 249 -14.69 16.59 16.43
CA ARG A 249 -15.31 16.05 15.20
C ARG A 249 -14.74 16.49 13.82
N MET A 250 -13.68 17.25 13.75
CA MET A 250 -12.89 17.46 12.54
C MET A 250 -11.82 16.38 12.42
N ARG A 251 -12.15 15.33 11.68
CA ARG A 251 -11.27 14.21 11.36
C ARG A 251 -10.16 14.69 10.42
N ALA A 252 -9.11 15.27 10.93
CA ALA A 252 -7.89 15.47 10.18
C ALA A 252 -7.03 14.21 10.32
N LEU A 253 -6.95 13.41 9.27
CA LEU A 253 -5.88 12.44 9.08
C LEU A 253 -4.58 13.24 8.96
N ARG A 254 -3.74 13.19 9.98
CA ARG A 254 -2.37 13.66 9.89
C ARG A 254 -1.47 12.43 9.91
N ALA A 255 -0.87 12.11 8.78
CA ALA A 255 0.32 11.28 8.78
C ALA A 255 1.44 12.13 9.41
N PHE A 256 2.11 11.61 10.44
CA PHE A 256 3.23 12.30 11.06
C PHE A 256 4.53 11.74 10.48
N TYR A 257 5.39 12.64 10.06
CA TYR A 257 6.74 12.34 9.63
C TYR A 257 7.62 12.21 10.87
N CYS A 258 8.37 11.12 10.99
CA CYS A 258 9.57 11.11 11.83
C CYS A 258 10.74 11.42 10.91
N HIS A 259 11.23 12.65 10.94
CA HIS A 259 12.56 12.98 10.44
C HIS A 259 13.50 13.04 11.63
N GLU A 260 14.67 12.37 11.49
CA GLU A 260 15.85 12.73 12.26
C GLU A 260 16.41 14.07 11.77
#